data_01d1c75ae2df6c3e1c044a0934c97b87
#
_entry.id   01d1c75ae2df6c3e1c044a0934c97b87
#
_cell.length_a   1.000
_cell.length_b   1.000
_cell.length_c   1.000
_cell.angle_alpha   90.00
_cell.angle_beta   90.00
_cell.angle_gamma   90.00
#
_symmetry.space_group_name_H-M   'P 1'
#
loop_
_entity.id
_entity.type
_entity.pdbx_description
1 polymer ?
#
loop_
_entity_poly.entity_id
_entity_poly.type
_entity_poly.pdbx_seq_one_letter_code
_entity_poly.pdbx_strand_id
1 'polypeptide(L)'
;FNTPGANANGVKELVIAGMLLAARDIIGGINWVQEYEEDGDIAKITEKKKKAFAGTELQGKKLGVIGLGAIGVLVANAAVHLGMEVYGYDPYVSVDSAWRLSRSIHHAATVDELYKECDYITVHVPALDDTKGMIDKNAISLMKKGVVILNFARDVLVNQEDIVDALVSEKVRCYVTDFPTKEIVGVKGAIVIPHLGASTEESEDNCAKMA
;
A
#
# COMPACT_ATOMS: atom_id res chain seq x y z
N PHE A 1 -6.25 -20.73 14.34
CA PHE A 1 -5.21 -21.37 13.55
C PHE A 1 -4.46 -20.26 12.82
N ASN A 2 -3.15 -20.16 13.05
CA ASN A 2 -2.30 -19.23 12.34
C ASN A 2 -1.54 -20.04 11.29
N THR A 3 -1.91 -19.89 10.00
CA THR A 3 -1.25 -20.53 8.86
C THR A 3 -0.37 -19.50 8.14
N PRO A 4 0.88 -19.26 8.61
CA PRO A 4 1.74 -18.23 8.06
C PRO A 4 1.96 -18.45 6.57
N GLY A 5 1.62 -17.45 5.75
CA GLY A 5 1.84 -17.48 4.31
C GLY A 5 0.69 -18.05 3.46
N ALA A 6 -0.34 -18.66 4.06
CA ALA A 6 -1.47 -19.22 3.30
C ALA A 6 -2.21 -18.17 2.44
N ASN A 7 -2.33 -16.96 2.96
CA ASN A 7 -2.98 -15.82 2.29
C ASN A 7 -1.99 -14.82 1.66
N ALA A 8 -0.70 -15.13 1.65
CA ALA A 8 0.33 -14.14 1.26
C ALA A 8 0.14 -13.63 -0.17
N ASN A 9 -0.30 -14.48 -1.10
CA ASN A 9 -0.56 -14.07 -2.48
C ASN A 9 -1.77 -13.12 -2.58
N GLY A 10 -2.88 -13.44 -1.89
CA GLY A 10 -4.06 -12.58 -1.88
C GLY A 10 -3.76 -11.19 -1.34
N VAL A 11 -3.04 -11.11 -0.21
CA VAL A 11 -2.60 -9.82 0.36
C VAL A 11 -1.68 -9.07 -0.61
N LYS A 12 -0.71 -9.74 -1.24
CA LYS A 12 0.17 -9.13 -2.26
C LYS A 12 -0.65 -8.51 -3.40
N GLU A 13 -1.66 -9.19 -3.90
CA GLU A 13 -2.53 -8.68 -4.98
C GLU A 13 -3.32 -7.46 -4.53
N LEU A 14 -3.83 -7.46 -3.30
CA LEU A 14 -4.53 -6.31 -2.73
C LEU A 14 -3.60 -5.10 -2.53
N VAL A 15 -2.34 -5.32 -2.12
CA VAL A 15 -1.33 -4.25 -2.04
C VAL A 15 -1.07 -3.64 -3.41
N ILE A 16 -0.92 -4.45 -4.45
CA ILE A 16 -0.71 -3.97 -5.83
C ILE A 16 -1.92 -3.16 -6.30
N ALA A 17 -3.14 -3.66 -6.06
CA ALA A 17 -4.37 -2.92 -6.36
C ALA A 17 -4.38 -1.57 -5.63
N GLY A 18 -4.03 -1.55 -4.34
CA GLY A 18 -3.91 -0.34 -3.53
C GLY A 18 -2.90 0.67 -4.11
N MET A 19 -1.74 0.21 -4.58
CA MET A 19 -0.75 1.07 -5.24
C MET A 19 -1.31 1.70 -6.52
N LEU A 20 -2.04 0.93 -7.34
CA LEU A 20 -2.63 1.41 -8.59
C LEU A 20 -3.78 2.40 -8.32
N LEU A 21 -4.61 2.14 -7.32
CA LEU A 21 -5.67 3.06 -6.87
C LEU A 21 -5.09 4.37 -6.33
N ALA A 22 -3.98 4.31 -5.58
CA ALA A 22 -3.29 5.50 -5.09
C ALA A 22 -2.59 6.29 -6.22
N ALA A 23 -2.20 5.61 -7.30
CA ALA A 23 -1.54 6.24 -8.44
C ALA A 23 -2.49 7.09 -9.28
N ARG A 24 -3.74 6.68 -9.44
CA ARG A 24 -4.79 7.33 -10.24
C ARG A 24 -6.13 7.27 -9.54
N ASP A 25 -6.94 8.32 -9.68
CA ASP A 25 -8.31 8.36 -9.11
C ASP A 25 -9.29 7.51 -9.94
N ILE A 26 -9.07 6.20 -9.93
CA ILE A 26 -9.91 5.23 -10.67
C ILE A 26 -11.31 5.17 -10.04
N ILE A 27 -11.41 5.19 -8.71
CA ILE A 27 -12.68 5.10 -7.99
C ILE A 27 -13.53 6.33 -8.27
N GLY A 28 -12.95 7.53 -8.14
CA GLY A 28 -13.64 8.77 -8.47
C GLY A 28 -14.09 8.81 -9.93
N GLY A 29 -13.25 8.33 -10.85
CA GLY A 29 -13.60 8.21 -12.27
C GLY A 29 -14.77 7.23 -12.51
N ILE A 30 -14.78 6.07 -11.86
CA ILE A 30 -15.87 5.08 -11.96
C ILE A 30 -17.18 5.70 -11.46
N ASN A 31 -17.16 6.27 -10.24
CA ASN A 31 -18.36 6.87 -9.64
C ASN A 31 -18.91 7.98 -10.53
N TRP A 32 -18.04 8.87 -11.00
CA TRP A 32 -18.46 9.94 -11.89
C TRP A 32 -19.12 9.43 -13.17
N VAL A 33 -18.59 8.38 -13.81
CA VAL A 33 -19.20 7.81 -15.03
C VAL A 33 -20.55 7.15 -14.73
N GLN A 34 -20.68 6.46 -13.60
CA GLN A 34 -21.92 5.77 -13.21
C GLN A 34 -23.03 6.73 -12.74
N GLU A 35 -22.66 7.86 -12.14
CA GLU A 35 -23.57 8.89 -11.66
C GLU A 35 -23.92 9.93 -12.75
N TYR A 36 -23.44 9.72 -13.99
CA TYR A 36 -23.68 10.65 -15.09
C TYR A 36 -25.14 10.58 -15.57
N GLU A 37 -25.92 11.60 -15.27
CA GLU A 37 -27.36 11.71 -15.60
C GLU A 37 -27.68 12.81 -16.61
N GLU A 38 -26.68 13.54 -17.13
CA GLU A 38 -26.88 14.64 -18.05
C GLU A 38 -27.26 14.13 -19.46
N ASP A 39 -28.20 14.80 -20.14
CA ASP A 39 -28.46 14.59 -21.56
C ASP A 39 -27.26 15.02 -22.39
N GLY A 40 -26.65 14.09 -23.12
CA GLY A 40 -25.51 14.39 -23.97
C GLY A 40 -24.70 13.17 -24.42
N ASP A 41 -23.70 13.42 -25.23
CA ASP A 41 -22.76 12.42 -25.69
C ASP A 41 -21.72 12.17 -24.56
N ILE A 42 -21.95 11.13 -23.74
CA ILE A 42 -21.09 10.75 -22.62
C ILE A 42 -19.63 10.58 -23.06
N ALA A 43 -19.37 10.06 -24.26
CA ALA A 43 -18.02 9.87 -24.77
C ALA A 43 -17.29 11.20 -24.94
N LYS A 44 -17.94 12.22 -25.51
CA LYS A 44 -17.34 13.56 -25.66
C LYS A 44 -17.12 14.27 -24.33
N ILE A 45 -18.04 14.09 -23.38
CA ILE A 45 -17.93 14.70 -22.05
C ILE A 45 -16.82 14.05 -21.25
N THR A 46 -16.70 12.71 -21.32
CA THR A 46 -15.61 11.96 -20.69
C THR A 46 -14.25 12.44 -21.19
N GLU A 47 -14.07 12.65 -22.49
CA GLU A 47 -12.80 13.16 -23.04
C GLU A 47 -12.42 14.54 -22.48
N LYS A 48 -13.39 15.40 -22.21
CA LYS A 48 -13.15 16.71 -21.59
C LYS A 48 -12.83 16.63 -20.11
N LYS A 49 -13.49 15.71 -19.38
CA LYS A 49 -13.42 15.62 -17.91
C LYS A 49 -12.36 14.63 -17.40
N LYS A 50 -11.89 13.69 -18.20
CA LYS A 50 -10.91 12.65 -17.78
C LYS A 50 -9.65 13.19 -17.10
N LYS A 51 -9.24 14.44 -17.40
CA LYS A 51 -8.08 15.08 -16.77
C LYS A 51 -8.23 15.26 -15.26
N ALA A 52 -9.46 15.33 -14.74
CA ALA A 52 -9.72 15.44 -13.31
C ALA A 52 -9.30 14.18 -12.53
N PHE A 53 -9.28 13.02 -13.20
CA PHE A 53 -8.93 11.72 -12.63
C PHE A 53 -7.50 11.27 -12.99
N ALA A 54 -6.73 12.13 -13.65
CA ALA A 54 -5.37 11.84 -14.05
C ALA A 54 -4.46 11.69 -12.82
N GLY A 55 -3.47 10.82 -12.92
CA GLY A 55 -2.52 10.58 -11.86
C GLY A 55 -1.11 10.34 -12.40
N THR A 56 -0.40 9.42 -11.77
CA THR A 56 0.99 9.09 -12.07
C THR A 56 1.12 7.61 -12.43
N GLU A 57 2.25 7.23 -12.98
CA GLU A 57 2.62 5.84 -13.21
C GLU A 57 3.46 5.32 -12.04
N LEU A 58 3.45 3.99 -11.84
CA LEU A 58 4.32 3.33 -10.86
C LEU A 58 5.75 3.16 -11.39
N GLN A 59 5.90 3.01 -12.70
CA GLN A 59 7.21 2.83 -13.34
C GLN A 59 8.16 3.97 -12.97
N GLY A 60 9.38 3.61 -12.53
CA GLY A 60 10.41 4.55 -12.11
C GLY A 60 10.18 5.19 -10.75
N LYS A 61 9.09 4.86 -10.04
CA LYS A 61 8.89 5.28 -8.64
C LYS A 61 9.62 4.35 -7.69
N LYS A 62 10.02 4.89 -6.54
CA LYS A 62 10.67 4.14 -5.48
C LYS A 62 9.66 3.58 -4.49
N LEU A 63 9.70 2.26 -4.26
CA LEU A 63 8.89 1.58 -3.26
C LEU A 63 9.78 1.11 -2.11
N GLY A 64 9.46 1.54 -0.88
CA GLY A 64 10.01 1.00 0.35
C GLY A 64 9.13 -0.13 0.90
N VAL A 65 9.71 -1.31 1.11
CA VAL A 65 9.04 -2.46 1.71
C VAL A 65 9.62 -2.70 3.09
N ILE A 66 8.81 -2.48 4.13
CA ILE A 66 9.19 -2.70 5.53
C ILE A 66 8.66 -4.06 5.99
N GLY A 67 9.57 -4.99 6.26
CA GLY A 67 9.25 -6.39 6.52
C GLY A 67 9.31 -7.25 5.25
N LEU A 68 10.28 -8.16 5.19
CA LEU A 68 10.54 -9.05 4.06
C LEU A 68 10.20 -10.50 4.39
N GLY A 69 9.06 -10.69 5.08
CA GLY A 69 8.45 -11.99 5.31
C GLY A 69 7.72 -12.53 4.08
N ALA A 70 6.80 -13.48 4.30
CA ALA A 70 6.05 -14.16 3.23
C ALA A 70 5.32 -13.20 2.28
N ILE A 71 4.74 -12.12 2.79
CA ILE A 71 4.02 -11.10 1.99
C ILE A 71 5.00 -10.11 1.38
N GLY A 72 5.89 -9.51 2.20
CA GLY A 72 6.80 -8.46 1.75
C GLY A 72 7.70 -8.88 0.60
N VAL A 73 8.20 -10.11 0.59
CA VAL A 73 9.00 -10.68 -0.53
C VAL A 73 8.18 -10.71 -1.81
N LEU A 74 6.91 -11.14 -1.75
CA LEU A 74 6.04 -11.21 -2.93
C LEU A 74 5.72 -9.82 -3.47
N VAL A 75 5.43 -8.86 -2.58
CA VAL A 75 5.16 -7.46 -2.95
C VAL A 75 6.40 -6.83 -3.59
N ALA A 76 7.56 -6.99 -2.97
CA ALA A 76 8.83 -6.44 -3.47
C ALA A 76 9.15 -6.95 -4.88
N ASN A 77 9.05 -8.27 -5.09
CA ASN A 77 9.28 -8.87 -6.41
C ASN A 77 8.26 -8.41 -7.46
N ALA A 78 6.98 -8.33 -7.10
CA ALA A 78 5.93 -7.87 -8.01
C ALA A 78 6.14 -6.39 -8.40
N ALA A 79 6.55 -5.55 -7.47
CA ALA A 79 6.85 -4.14 -7.74
C ALA A 79 8.03 -3.96 -8.71
N VAL A 80 9.06 -4.81 -8.62
CA VAL A 80 10.15 -4.85 -9.62
C VAL A 80 9.60 -5.11 -11.01
N HIS A 81 8.67 -6.07 -11.17
CA HIS A 81 8.06 -6.37 -12.47
C HIS A 81 7.14 -5.24 -12.98
N LEU A 82 6.63 -4.38 -12.10
CA LEU A 82 5.91 -3.16 -12.48
C LEU A 82 6.86 -1.99 -12.84
N GLY A 83 8.17 -2.23 -12.86
CA GLY A 83 9.17 -1.23 -13.21
C GLY A 83 9.48 -0.24 -12.10
N MET A 84 9.16 -0.56 -10.85
CA MET A 84 9.54 0.26 -9.69
C MET A 84 10.98 -0.03 -9.25
N GLU A 85 11.62 0.96 -8.68
CA GLU A 85 12.88 0.81 -7.93
C GLU A 85 12.54 0.44 -6.48
N VAL A 86 12.91 -0.77 -6.05
CA VAL A 86 12.46 -1.32 -4.77
C VAL A 86 13.56 -1.32 -3.73
N TYR A 87 13.25 -0.81 -2.55
CA TYR A 87 14.08 -0.82 -1.34
C TYR A 87 13.42 -1.68 -0.28
N GLY A 88 14.17 -2.63 0.27
CA GLY A 88 13.68 -3.53 1.32
C GLY A 88 14.42 -3.32 2.63
N TYR A 89 13.68 -3.28 3.74
CA TYR A 89 14.20 -3.24 5.08
C TYR A 89 13.56 -4.31 5.96
N ASP A 90 14.36 -5.18 6.52
CA ASP A 90 13.96 -6.15 7.53
C ASP A 90 15.19 -6.60 8.32
N PRO A 91 15.33 -6.21 9.61
CA PRO A 91 16.48 -6.60 10.42
C PRO A 91 16.48 -8.09 10.80
N TYR A 92 15.37 -8.80 10.57
CA TYR A 92 15.18 -10.21 10.90
C TYR A 92 14.91 -11.09 9.68
N VAL A 93 15.28 -10.63 8.48
CA VAL A 93 15.03 -11.38 7.25
C VAL A 93 15.61 -12.80 7.33
N SER A 94 14.78 -13.81 7.04
CA SER A 94 15.24 -15.19 6.99
C SER A 94 16.09 -15.46 5.75
N VAL A 95 16.97 -16.44 5.84
CA VAL A 95 17.79 -16.89 4.67
C VAL A 95 16.87 -17.27 3.52
N ASP A 96 15.80 -18.02 3.78
CA ASP A 96 14.84 -18.42 2.73
C ASP A 96 14.15 -17.23 2.08
N SER A 97 13.75 -16.25 2.85
CA SER A 97 13.18 -15.01 2.33
C SER A 97 14.18 -14.25 1.47
N ALA A 98 15.42 -14.13 1.93
CA ALA A 98 16.49 -13.46 1.18
C ALA A 98 16.78 -14.15 -0.18
N TRP A 99 16.78 -15.49 -0.22
CA TRP A 99 16.95 -16.23 -1.47
C TRP A 99 15.81 -16.04 -2.49
N ARG A 100 14.63 -15.65 -2.02
CA ARG A 100 13.44 -15.42 -2.88
C ARG A 100 13.36 -14.00 -3.42
N LEU A 101 14.15 -13.05 -2.88
CA LEU A 101 14.18 -11.68 -3.34
C LEU A 101 14.87 -11.54 -4.69
N SER A 102 14.32 -10.70 -5.56
CA SER A 102 15.00 -10.28 -6.78
C SER A 102 16.32 -9.58 -6.45
N ARG A 103 17.35 -9.86 -7.24
CA ARG A 103 18.67 -9.22 -7.09
C ARG A 103 18.68 -7.70 -7.36
N SER A 104 17.64 -7.20 -7.98
CA SER A 104 17.47 -5.75 -8.24
C SER A 104 16.87 -4.99 -7.06
N ILE A 105 16.50 -5.66 -5.96
CA ILE A 105 15.99 -5.02 -4.76
C ILE A 105 17.17 -4.48 -3.93
N HIS A 106 17.12 -3.19 -3.62
CA HIS A 106 18.14 -2.52 -2.80
C HIS A 106 17.90 -2.84 -1.33
N HIS A 107 18.95 -3.27 -0.64
CA HIS A 107 18.91 -3.43 0.80
C HIS A 107 19.10 -2.07 1.48
N ALA A 108 18.15 -1.64 2.29
CA ALA A 108 18.27 -0.47 3.15
C ALA A 108 18.86 -0.86 4.51
N ALA A 109 19.86 -0.15 4.96
CA ALA A 109 20.50 -0.42 6.24
C ALA A 109 19.63 0.01 7.44
N THR A 110 18.78 1.02 7.24
CA THR A 110 17.86 1.54 8.26
C THR A 110 16.49 1.83 7.65
N VAL A 111 15.45 1.84 8.48
CA VAL A 111 14.11 2.22 8.04
C VAL A 111 14.05 3.70 7.61
N ASP A 112 14.86 4.57 8.22
CA ASP A 112 14.95 5.99 7.87
C ASP A 112 15.42 6.21 6.43
N GLU A 113 16.27 5.32 5.93
CA GLU A 113 16.70 5.35 4.53
C GLU A 113 15.50 5.16 3.58
N LEU A 114 14.61 4.20 3.88
CA LEU A 114 13.38 4.04 3.13
C LEU A 114 12.51 5.30 3.19
N TYR A 115 12.32 5.86 4.39
CA TYR A 115 11.48 7.04 4.56
C TYR A 115 11.95 8.21 3.70
N LYS A 116 13.26 8.45 3.65
CA LYS A 116 13.84 9.57 2.88
C LYS A 116 13.82 9.36 1.37
N GLU A 117 13.98 8.11 0.93
CA GLU A 117 14.22 7.79 -0.48
C GLU A 117 12.95 7.41 -1.26
N CYS A 118 11.93 6.85 -0.60
CA CYS A 118 10.82 6.22 -1.29
C CYS A 118 9.64 7.14 -1.54
N ASP A 119 8.96 6.92 -2.67
CA ASP A 119 7.72 7.62 -3.05
C ASP A 119 6.48 6.86 -2.53
N TYR A 120 6.63 5.56 -2.33
CA TYR A 120 5.64 4.64 -1.77
C TYR A 120 6.28 3.87 -0.62
N ILE A 121 5.54 3.69 0.47
CA ILE A 121 5.95 2.89 1.64
C ILE A 121 4.87 1.85 1.92
N THR A 122 5.24 0.58 2.00
CA THR A 122 4.32 -0.50 2.39
C THR A 122 4.87 -1.27 3.58
N VAL A 123 3.99 -1.58 4.54
CA VAL A 123 4.39 -2.17 5.82
C VAL A 123 3.87 -3.60 5.93
N HIS A 124 4.75 -4.54 6.23
CA HIS A 124 4.46 -5.98 6.32
C HIS A 124 5.10 -6.63 7.55
N VAL A 125 5.15 -5.90 8.66
CA VAL A 125 5.68 -6.40 9.94
C VAL A 125 4.55 -6.82 10.89
N PRO A 126 4.81 -7.74 11.84
CA PRO A 126 3.85 -8.06 12.89
C PRO A 126 3.65 -6.88 13.85
N ALA A 127 2.52 -6.87 14.56
CA ALA A 127 2.26 -5.92 15.64
C ALA A 127 2.97 -6.37 16.92
N LEU A 128 4.16 -5.85 17.16
CA LEU A 128 4.98 -6.04 18.34
C LEU A 128 5.10 -4.71 19.09
N ASP A 129 5.63 -4.73 20.30
CA ASP A 129 5.75 -3.50 21.11
C ASP A 129 6.68 -2.46 20.47
N ASP A 130 7.68 -2.89 19.70
CA ASP A 130 8.61 -2.05 18.96
C ASP A 130 8.10 -1.61 17.57
N THR A 131 7.05 -2.24 17.03
CA THR A 131 6.47 -1.90 15.74
C THR A 131 5.14 -1.13 15.84
N LYS A 132 4.49 -1.14 17.01
CA LYS A 132 3.29 -0.33 17.24
C LYS A 132 3.57 1.14 17.06
N GLY A 133 2.75 1.81 16.23
CA GLY A 133 2.92 3.22 15.93
C GLY A 133 4.23 3.56 15.23
N MET A 134 4.89 2.61 14.57
CA MET A 134 6.15 2.87 13.86
C MET A 134 6.02 3.91 12.75
N ILE A 135 4.82 4.06 12.19
CA ILE A 135 4.49 5.16 11.28
C ILE A 135 3.78 6.23 12.11
N ASP A 136 4.56 7.07 12.73
CA ASP A 136 4.15 8.22 13.54
C ASP A 136 4.53 9.55 12.86
N LYS A 137 4.27 10.65 13.53
CA LYS A 137 4.64 12.00 13.08
C LYS A 137 6.14 12.13 12.78
N ASN A 138 7.01 11.50 13.56
CA ASN A 138 8.44 11.57 13.36
C ASN A 138 8.84 10.83 12.09
N ALA A 139 8.38 9.58 11.92
CA ALA A 139 8.58 8.80 10.70
C ALA A 139 8.06 9.55 9.46
N ILE A 140 6.82 10.07 9.53
CA ILE A 140 6.20 10.83 8.43
C ILE A 140 7.01 12.10 8.11
N SER A 141 7.58 12.77 9.12
CA SER A 141 8.40 13.97 8.89
C SER A 141 9.62 13.72 8.01
N LEU A 142 10.22 12.52 8.12
CA LEU A 142 11.38 12.09 7.32
C LEU A 142 11.00 11.75 5.88
N MET A 143 9.73 11.39 5.61
CA MET A 143 9.27 10.96 4.29
C MET A 143 9.24 12.12 3.30
N LYS A 144 9.21 11.80 2.02
CA LYS A 144 9.00 12.79 0.96
C LYS A 144 7.63 13.44 1.07
N LYS A 145 7.51 14.69 0.67
CA LYS A 145 6.19 15.32 0.48
C LYS A 145 5.43 14.59 -0.63
N GLY A 146 4.19 14.27 -0.36
CA GLY A 146 3.34 13.53 -1.31
C GLY A 146 3.60 12.02 -1.35
N VAL A 147 4.24 11.47 -0.31
CA VAL A 147 4.43 10.01 -0.17
C VAL A 147 3.08 9.29 -0.14
N VAL A 148 3.07 8.06 -0.63
CA VAL A 148 1.94 7.12 -0.49
C VAL A 148 2.32 6.08 0.54
N ILE A 149 1.43 5.82 1.51
CA ILE A 149 1.62 4.82 2.54
C ILE A 149 0.55 3.74 2.39
N LEU A 150 0.97 2.46 2.43
CA LEU A 150 0.08 1.30 2.36
C LEU A 150 0.25 0.46 3.63
N ASN A 151 -0.86 0.12 4.27
CA ASN A 151 -0.87 -0.74 5.44
C ASN A 151 -1.95 -1.81 5.32
N PHE A 152 -1.54 -3.01 4.97
CA PHE A 152 -2.35 -4.23 4.91
C PHE A 152 -1.85 -5.28 5.93
N ALA A 153 -1.08 -4.84 6.93
CA ALA A 153 -0.53 -5.73 7.94
C ALA A 153 -1.33 -5.70 9.25
N ARG A 154 -1.31 -4.57 9.97
CA ARG A 154 -2.07 -4.37 11.22
C ARG A 154 -2.36 -2.87 11.42
N ASP A 155 -3.54 -2.55 11.91
CA ASP A 155 -4.01 -1.17 12.18
C ASP A 155 -3.06 -0.40 13.12
N VAL A 156 -2.61 -1.03 14.17
CA VAL A 156 -1.77 -0.43 15.23
C VAL A 156 -0.37 -0.01 14.77
N LEU A 157 0.07 -0.36 13.56
CA LEU A 157 1.38 0.01 13.03
C LEU A 157 1.46 1.49 12.62
N VAL A 158 0.32 2.10 12.33
CA VAL A 158 0.21 3.51 11.92
C VAL A 158 -0.54 4.29 12.99
N ASN A 159 0.05 5.39 13.45
CA ASN A 159 -0.64 6.29 14.37
C ASN A 159 -1.77 7.00 13.63
N GLN A 160 -3.01 6.83 14.10
CA GLN A 160 -4.21 7.29 13.39
C GLN A 160 -4.33 8.83 13.35
N GLU A 161 -3.99 9.52 14.44
CA GLU A 161 -4.04 10.98 14.48
C GLU A 161 -2.98 11.58 13.56
N ASP A 162 -1.75 11.06 13.61
CA ASP A 162 -0.63 11.55 12.82
C ASP A 162 -0.84 11.34 11.31
N ILE A 163 -1.44 10.22 10.91
CA ILE A 163 -1.72 9.96 9.48
C ILE A 163 -2.85 10.86 8.96
N VAL A 164 -3.88 11.14 9.76
CA VAL A 164 -4.96 12.08 9.40
C VAL A 164 -4.38 13.49 9.22
N ASP A 165 -3.59 13.97 10.16
CA ASP A 165 -2.91 15.28 10.06
C ASP A 165 -2.00 15.36 8.83
N ALA A 166 -1.30 14.28 8.52
CA ALA A 166 -0.43 14.21 7.37
C ALA A 166 -1.19 14.22 6.02
N LEU A 167 -2.37 13.62 5.95
CA LEU A 167 -3.27 13.70 4.80
C LEU A 167 -3.84 15.11 4.63
N VAL A 168 -4.30 15.73 5.70
CA VAL A 168 -4.87 17.10 5.69
C VAL A 168 -3.81 18.12 5.26
N SER A 169 -2.56 17.97 5.73
CA SER A 169 -1.43 18.84 5.34
C SER A 169 -0.80 18.50 3.98
N GLU A 170 -1.31 17.48 3.29
CA GLU A 170 -0.78 16.97 2.03
C GLU A 170 0.72 16.55 2.12
N LYS A 171 1.22 16.27 3.31
CA LYS A 171 2.52 15.63 3.52
C LYS A 171 2.47 14.18 3.01
N VAL A 172 1.38 13.47 3.34
CA VAL A 172 0.99 12.19 2.76
C VAL A 172 -0.07 12.45 1.69
N ARG A 173 0.16 12.04 0.46
CA ARG A 173 -0.78 12.21 -0.65
C ARG A 173 -1.92 11.20 -0.57
N CYS A 174 -1.60 9.98 -0.20
CA CYS A 174 -2.58 8.90 -0.10
C CYS A 174 -2.17 7.89 0.98
N TYR A 175 -3.14 7.47 1.78
CA TYR A 175 -3.01 6.36 2.70
C TYR A 175 -4.00 5.26 2.33
N VAL A 176 -3.48 4.08 2.03
CA VAL A 176 -4.29 2.90 1.63
C VAL A 176 -4.23 1.87 2.74
N THR A 177 -5.40 1.43 3.21
CA THR A 177 -5.48 0.41 4.27
C THR A 177 -6.74 -0.42 4.13
N ASP A 178 -6.73 -1.63 4.67
CA ASP A 178 -7.91 -2.48 4.83
C ASP A 178 -8.38 -2.59 6.31
N PHE A 179 -7.95 -1.61 7.13
CA PHE A 179 -8.38 -1.47 8.53
C PHE A 179 -9.22 -0.19 8.70
N PRO A 180 -10.56 -0.26 8.49
CA PRO A 180 -11.43 0.90 8.64
C PRO A 180 -11.51 1.33 10.10
N THR A 181 -11.22 2.61 10.36
CA THR A 181 -11.45 3.26 11.65
C THR A 181 -12.31 4.51 11.45
N LYS A 182 -12.95 5.00 12.51
CA LYS A 182 -13.80 6.22 12.43
C LYS A 182 -13.01 7.45 12.05
N GLU A 183 -11.74 7.49 12.43
CA GLU A 183 -10.84 8.62 12.23
C GLU A 183 -10.43 8.75 10.76
N ILE A 184 -10.31 7.61 10.03
CA ILE A 184 -9.77 7.59 8.67
C ILE A 184 -10.84 7.54 7.58
N VAL A 185 -12.03 6.98 7.88
CA VAL A 185 -13.11 6.86 6.90
C VAL A 185 -13.62 8.24 6.49
N GLY A 186 -13.65 8.51 5.18
CA GLY A 186 -14.08 9.78 4.60
C GLY A 186 -13.02 10.88 4.59
N VAL A 187 -11.80 10.63 5.09
CA VAL A 187 -10.70 11.59 5.00
C VAL A 187 -10.20 11.65 3.56
N LYS A 188 -10.07 12.86 3.01
CA LYS A 188 -9.52 13.06 1.66
C LYS A 188 -8.10 12.49 1.56
N GLY A 189 -7.87 11.67 0.56
CA GLY A 189 -6.59 11.00 0.36
C GLY A 189 -6.50 9.63 1.06
N ALA A 190 -7.47 9.27 1.92
CA ALA A 190 -7.57 7.91 2.44
C ALA A 190 -8.35 7.00 1.48
N ILE A 191 -7.78 5.84 1.15
CA ILE A 191 -8.45 4.75 0.46
C ILE A 191 -8.59 3.62 1.47
N VAL A 192 -9.79 3.45 1.99
CA VAL A 192 -10.09 2.46 3.01
C VAL A 192 -10.88 1.31 2.38
N ILE A 193 -10.32 0.13 2.41
CA ILE A 193 -10.89 -1.09 1.83
C ILE A 193 -11.41 -1.96 2.99
N PRO A 194 -12.50 -2.71 2.84
CA PRO A 194 -12.85 -3.76 3.80
C PRO A 194 -11.71 -4.77 3.93
N HIS A 195 -11.53 -5.37 5.09
CA HIS A 195 -10.43 -6.30 5.40
C HIS A 195 -10.48 -7.54 4.49
N LEU A 196 -10.04 -7.38 3.23
CA LEU A 196 -10.16 -8.37 2.14
C LEU A 196 -8.86 -9.15 1.89
N GLY A 197 -7.78 -8.89 2.62
CA GLY A 197 -6.47 -9.48 2.36
C GLY A 197 -6.42 -11.00 2.29
N ALA A 198 -7.30 -11.70 3.05
CA ALA A 198 -7.43 -13.15 3.06
C ALA A 198 -8.75 -13.65 2.43
N SER A 199 -9.59 -12.76 1.90
CA SER A 199 -10.94 -13.08 1.42
C SER A 199 -10.90 -13.49 -0.05
N THR A 200 -10.23 -14.60 -0.35
CA THR A 200 -10.23 -15.27 -1.65
C THR A 200 -10.46 -16.76 -1.47
N GLU A 201 -11.06 -17.42 -2.46
CA GLU A 201 -11.30 -18.87 -2.45
C GLU A 201 -9.98 -19.64 -2.24
N GLU A 202 -8.91 -19.22 -2.90
CA GLU A 202 -7.59 -19.84 -2.78
C GLU A 202 -6.98 -19.66 -1.38
N SER A 203 -7.19 -18.51 -0.74
CA SER A 203 -6.71 -18.27 0.62
C SER A 203 -7.42 -19.16 1.64
N GLU A 204 -8.74 -19.35 1.49
CA GLU A 204 -9.53 -20.25 2.33
C GLU A 204 -9.08 -21.71 2.15
N ASP A 205 -8.93 -22.15 0.90
CA ASP A 205 -8.44 -23.50 0.54
C ASP A 205 -7.02 -23.76 1.09
N ASN A 206 -6.12 -22.78 0.97
CA ASN A 206 -4.75 -22.90 1.48
C ASN A 206 -4.73 -22.98 3.01
N CYS A 207 -5.55 -22.20 3.69
CA CYS A 207 -5.71 -22.30 5.14
C CYS A 207 -6.21 -23.68 5.56
N ALA A 208 -7.19 -24.25 4.84
CA ALA A 208 -7.71 -25.57 5.12
C ALA A 208 -6.68 -26.70 4.88
N LYS A 209 -5.83 -26.58 3.86
CA LYS A 209 -4.76 -27.57 3.56
C LYS A 209 -3.57 -27.51 4.53
N MET A 210 -3.33 -26.35 5.17
CA MET A 210 -2.21 -26.13 6.08
C MET A 210 -2.60 -26.33 7.56
N ALA A 211 -3.88 -26.53 7.86
CA ALA A 211 -4.42 -26.77 9.20
C ALA A 211 -4.46 -28.27 9.53
#